data_d0444b43a092c1a9ec43e86bb9edcf4c
#
_entry.id   d0444b43a092c1a9ec43e86bb9edcf4c
#
_cell.length_a   1.000
_cell.length_b   1.000
_cell.length_c   1.000
_cell.angle_alpha   90.00
_cell.angle_beta   90.00
_cell.angle_gamma   90.00
#
_symmetry.space_group_name_H-M   'P 1'
#
loop_
_entity.id
_entity.type
_entity.pdbx_description
1 polymer ?
#
loop_
_entity_poly.entity_id
_entity_poly.type
_entity_poly.pdbx_seq_one_letter_code
_entity_poly.pdbx_strand_id
1 'polypeptide(L)'
;MFYMGGGETNCESTETEMAETADETLKVEIQGTLALVTLARPKAVNALTAQMRAKLSESLWSFARDPQVYAVAIQSESPRAFCAGSDVREVLSLARADLAAGCKAFADEYALDWQCECFSKPTVALINGMVMGGGVGITQFGTHRVAGEGYSFAMPETLIGLFPDVGACHVLARLPDHVGMY
;
A
#
# COMPACT_ATOMS: atom_id res chain seq x y z
N MET A 1 28.34 -58.01 12.53
CA MET A 1 27.61 -57.96 11.27
C MET A 1 26.41 -57.06 11.49
N PHE A 2 26.56 -55.76 11.36
CA PHE A 2 25.50 -54.77 11.50
C PHE A 2 25.56 -53.80 10.32
N TYR A 3 24.51 -53.80 9.53
CA TYR A 3 24.30 -52.94 8.38
C TYR A 3 23.75 -51.59 8.85
N MET A 4 24.50 -50.52 8.57
CA MET A 4 24.03 -49.16 8.80
C MET A 4 23.47 -48.64 7.46
N GLY A 5 22.15 -48.51 7.40
CA GLY A 5 21.47 -47.86 6.29
C GLY A 5 21.53 -46.34 6.47
N GLY A 6 22.20 -45.65 5.55
CA GLY A 6 22.16 -44.20 5.44
C GLY A 6 20.83 -43.74 4.87
N GLY A 7 20.08 -43.00 5.61
CA GLY A 7 18.94 -42.25 5.10
C GLY A 7 19.41 -40.87 4.64
N GLU A 8 19.46 -40.68 3.34
CA GLU A 8 19.60 -39.34 2.73
C GLU A 8 18.27 -38.60 2.88
N THR A 9 18.24 -37.62 3.76
CA THR A 9 17.16 -36.64 3.80
C THR A 9 17.43 -35.57 2.73
N ASN A 10 16.83 -35.74 1.57
CA ASN A 10 16.70 -34.68 0.59
C ASN A 10 15.83 -33.58 1.17
N CYS A 11 16.46 -32.49 1.55
CA CYS A 11 15.80 -31.20 1.83
C CYS A 11 16.02 -30.29 0.60
N GLU A 12 15.31 -30.61 -0.48
CA GLU A 12 15.18 -29.71 -1.63
C GLU A 12 13.76 -29.15 -1.65
N SER A 13 13.59 -27.96 -1.10
CA SER A 13 12.53 -27.02 -1.50
C SER A 13 12.94 -25.62 -1.10
N THR A 14 13.96 -25.08 -1.75
CA THR A 14 14.11 -23.64 -1.92
C THR A 14 13.32 -23.27 -3.16
N GLU A 15 12.01 -23.11 -3.01
CA GLU A 15 11.23 -22.31 -3.95
C GLU A 15 11.82 -20.91 -3.91
N THR A 16 12.55 -20.56 -4.94
CA THR A 16 12.98 -19.19 -5.19
C THR A 16 11.70 -18.39 -5.48
N GLU A 17 11.15 -17.73 -4.46
CA GLU A 17 10.10 -16.75 -4.64
C GLU A 17 10.64 -15.69 -5.60
N MET A 18 10.21 -15.75 -6.86
CA MET A 18 10.54 -14.72 -7.84
C MET A 18 9.96 -13.42 -7.32
N ALA A 19 10.80 -12.40 -7.16
CA ALA A 19 10.36 -11.08 -6.74
C ALA A 19 9.32 -10.55 -7.74
N GLU A 20 8.11 -10.27 -7.25
CA GLU A 20 7.04 -9.64 -8.05
C GLU A 20 7.51 -8.28 -8.54
N THR A 21 7.28 -7.96 -9.82
CA THR A 21 7.63 -6.64 -10.38
C THR A 21 6.56 -5.59 -10.03
N ALA A 22 6.93 -4.31 -10.01
CA ALA A 22 5.96 -3.23 -9.77
C ALA A 22 4.85 -3.22 -10.84
N ASP A 23 5.12 -3.69 -12.05
CA ASP A 23 4.12 -3.77 -13.12
C ASP A 23 3.07 -4.83 -12.89
N GLU A 24 3.42 -5.90 -12.17
CA GLU A 24 2.49 -6.96 -11.80
C GLU A 24 1.67 -6.60 -10.56
N THR A 25 2.26 -5.89 -9.60
CA THR A 25 1.65 -5.59 -8.30
C THR A 25 0.87 -4.28 -8.25
N LEU A 26 1.15 -3.35 -9.19
CA LEU A 26 0.40 -2.11 -9.39
C LEU A 26 0.10 -1.96 -10.89
N LYS A 27 -1.15 -2.14 -11.28
CA LYS A 27 -1.60 -1.99 -12.66
C LYS A 27 -2.14 -0.58 -12.89
N VAL A 28 -1.88 -0.04 -14.06
CA VAL A 28 -2.35 1.28 -14.48
C VAL A 28 -2.99 1.17 -15.85
N GLU A 29 -4.22 1.64 -15.97
CA GLU A 29 -4.99 1.64 -17.21
C GLU A 29 -5.62 3.02 -17.44
N ILE A 30 -5.75 3.43 -18.68
CA ILE A 30 -6.52 4.62 -19.06
C ILE A 30 -7.81 4.18 -19.73
N GLN A 31 -8.93 4.50 -19.11
CA GLN A 31 -10.27 4.19 -19.58
C GLN A 31 -11.01 5.48 -19.95
N GLY A 32 -10.96 5.88 -21.22
CA GLY A 32 -11.45 7.19 -21.65
C GLY A 32 -10.62 8.32 -21.00
N THR A 33 -11.24 9.09 -20.11
CA THR A 33 -10.59 10.17 -19.36
C THR A 33 -10.26 9.80 -17.91
N LEU A 34 -10.51 8.57 -17.52
CA LEU A 34 -10.23 8.03 -16.19
C LEU A 34 -8.91 7.26 -16.19
N ALA A 35 -7.97 7.63 -15.32
CA ALA A 35 -6.85 6.77 -14.98
C ALA A 35 -7.27 5.82 -13.86
N LEU A 36 -7.19 4.52 -14.09
CA LEU A 36 -7.51 3.47 -13.14
C LEU A 36 -6.21 2.85 -12.62
N VAL A 37 -5.98 2.96 -11.33
CA VAL A 37 -4.88 2.33 -10.62
C VAL A 37 -5.41 1.15 -9.83
N THR A 38 -4.85 -0.02 -10.03
CA THR A 38 -5.28 -1.24 -9.36
C THR A 38 -4.15 -1.85 -8.54
N LEU A 39 -4.39 -1.99 -7.23
CA LEU A 39 -3.50 -2.72 -6.34
C LEU A 39 -3.71 -4.23 -6.58
N ALA A 40 -2.67 -4.92 -7.04
CA ALA A 40 -2.73 -6.28 -7.56
C ALA A 40 -1.76 -7.25 -6.86
N ARG A 41 -1.60 -7.10 -5.53
CA ARG A 41 -0.76 -7.97 -4.69
C ARG A 41 -1.62 -8.70 -3.62
N PRO A 42 -2.64 -9.47 -4.04
CA PRO A 42 -3.63 -10.05 -3.11
C PRO A 42 -3.03 -11.04 -2.11
N LYS A 43 -1.95 -11.75 -2.45
CA LYS A 43 -1.25 -12.69 -1.56
C LYS A 43 -0.66 -12.00 -0.33
N ALA A 44 -0.25 -10.74 -0.47
CA ALA A 44 0.26 -9.91 0.61
C ALA A 44 -0.75 -8.82 1.05
N VAL A 45 -2.06 -9.05 0.84
CA VAL A 45 -3.16 -8.13 1.19
C VAL A 45 -2.90 -6.70 0.72
N ASN A 46 -2.26 -6.56 -0.45
CA ASN A 46 -1.84 -5.31 -1.08
C ASN A 46 -0.92 -4.44 -0.20
N ALA A 47 -0.06 -5.07 0.63
CA ALA A 47 0.99 -4.33 1.32
C ALA A 47 1.89 -3.59 0.29
N LEU A 48 2.10 -2.30 0.51
CA LEU A 48 2.80 -1.40 -0.41
C LEU A 48 4.31 -1.58 -0.29
N THR A 49 4.93 -2.08 -1.34
CA THR A 49 6.40 -2.10 -1.47
C THR A 49 6.93 -0.73 -1.88
N ALA A 50 8.24 -0.51 -1.71
CA ALA A 50 8.89 0.70 -2.21
C ALA A 50 8.68 0.89 -3.72
N GLN A 51 8.71 -0.20 -4.50
CA GLN A 51 8.45 -0.16 -5.93
C GLN A 51 7.00 0.24 -6.25
N MET A 52 6.01 -0.29 -5.53
CA MET A 52 4.60 0.11 -5.72
C MET A 52 4.41 1.60 -5.40
N ARG A 53 4.99 2.10 -4.30
CA ARG A 53 4.93 3.51 -3.92
C ARG A 53 5.57 4.41 -4.99
N ALA A 54 6.76 4.05 -5.47
CA ALA A 54 7.44 4.79 -6.53
C ALA A 54 6.61 4.83 -7.82
N LYS A 55 6.09 3.68 -8.27
CA LYS A 55 5.25 3.60 -9.47
C LYS A 55 3.96 4.39 -9.32
N LEU A 56 3.30 4.35 -8.15
CA LEU A 56 2.10 5.16 -7.89
C LEU A 56 2.42 6.65 -7.96
N SER A 57 3.52 7.08 -7.32
CA SER A 57 3.97 8.47 -7.37
C SER A 57 4.26 8.95 -8.79
N GLU A 58 5.01 8.18 -9.57
CA GLU A 58 5.31 8.48 -10.98
C GLU A 58 4.03 8.56 -11.82
N SER A 59 3.10 7.62 -11.61
CA SER A 59 1.81 7.62 -12.30
C SER A 59 0.99 8.87 -11.99
N LEU A 60 0.90 9.26 -10.72
CA LEU A 60 0.21 10.48 -10.32
C LEU A 60 0.84 11.73 -10.94
N TRP A 61 2.18 11.82 -10.99
CA TRP A 61 2.87 12.91 -11.67
C TRP A 61 2.57 12.96 -13.18
N SER A 62 2.49 11.80 -13.82
CA SER A 62 2.11 11.68 -15.24
C SER A 62 0.67 12.16 -15.44
N PHE A 63 -0.28 11.64 -14.64
CA PHE A 63 -1.70 11.99 -14.76
C PHE A 63 -1.97 13.47 -14.48
N ALA A 64 -1.24 14.08 -13.53
CA ALA A 64 -1.39 15.51 -13.24
C ALA A 64 -1.10 16.38 -14.48
N ARG A 65 -0.17 15.96 -15.33
CA ARG A 65 0.27 16.70 -16.53
C ARG A 65 -0.46 16.32 -17.81
N ASP A 66 -1.12 15.17 -17.83
CA ASP A 66 -1.84 14.69 -19.03
C ASP A 66 -3.21 15.37 -19.16
N PRO A 67 -3.44 16.22 -20.18
CA PRO A 67 -4.72 16.88 -20.36
C PRO A 67 -5.87 15.92 -20.73
N GLN A 68 -5.57 14.67 -21.10
CA GLN A 68 -6.57 13.66 -21.41
C GLN A 68 -7.09 12.93 -20.16
N VAL A 69 -6.35 12.98 -19.05
CA VAL A 69 -6.78 12.39 -17.77
C VAL A 69 -7.53 13.45 -16.96
N TYR A 70 -8.80 13.19 -16.65
CA TYR A 70 -9.65 14.11 -15.88
C TYR A 70 -9.82 13.68 -14.42
N ALA A 71 -9.68 12.40 -14.13
CA ALA A 71 -9.78 11.86 -12.78
C ALA A 71 -8.93 10.60 -12.62
N VAL A 72 -8.64 10.24 -11.37
CA VAL A 72 -7.92 9.01 -11.02
C VAL A 72 -8.80 8.19 -10.09
N ALA A 73 -8.97 6.90 -10.38
CA ALA A 73 -9.56 5.94 -9.44
C ALA A 73 -8.49 4.97 -8.95
N ILE A 74 -8.55 4.64 -7.65
CA ILE A 74 -7.69 3.63 -7.04
C ILE A 74 -8.58 2.51 -6.52
N GLN A 75 -8.30 1.27 -6.91
CA GLN A 75 -9.03 0.08 -6.51
C GLN A 75 -8.10 -1.08 -6.13
N SER A 76 -8.68 -2.17 -5.68
CA SER A 76 -7.98 -3.40 -5.29
C SER A 76 -8.53 -4.60 -6.04
N GLU A 77 -7.66 -5.51 -6.49
CA GLU A 77 -8.04 -6.84 -6.96
C GLU A 77 -8.30 -7.84 -5.81
N SER A 78 -7.90 -7.51 -4.59
CA SER A 78 -8.09 -8.41 -3.46
C SER A 78 -9.53 -8.31 -2.92
N PRO A 79 -10.24 -9.43 -2.78
CA PRO A 79 -11.56 -9.43 -2.16
C PRO A 79 -11.52 -9.25 -0.64
N ARG A 80 -10.34 -9.37 0.00
CA ARG A 80 -10.16 -9.35 1.45
C ARG A 80 -9.67 -8.02 1.99
N ALA A 81 -8.90 -7.29 1.19
CA ALA A 81 -8.27 -6.06 1.62
C ALA A 81 -8.16 -5.07 0.45
N PHE A 82 -8.43 -3.83 0.73
CA PHE A 82 -8.00 -2.77 -0.17
C PHE A 82 -6.48 -2.64 -0.12
N CYS A 83 -5.93 -2.36 1.08
CA CYS A 83 -4.49 -2.26 1.31
C CYS A 83 -4.17 -2.41 2.80
N ALA A 84 -3.24 -3.28 3.14
CA ALA A 84 -2.81 -3.51 4.53
C ALA A 84 -1.74 -2.52 5.04
N GLY A 85 -1.40 -1.49 4.25
CA GLY A 85 -0.37 -0.52 4.58
C GLY A 85 0.98 -0.84 3.94
N SER A 86 2.04 -0.25 4.46
CA SER A 86 3.40 -0.48 3.97
C SER A 86 3.90 -1.89 4.27
N ASP A 87 4.74 -2.42 3.39
CA ASP A 87 5.39 -3.72 3.61
C ASP A 87 6.44 -3.59 4.73
N VAL A 88 5.99 -3.84 5.97
CA VAL A 88 6.83 -3.70 7.17
C VAL A 88 8.05 -4.61 7.11
N ARG A 89 7.97 -5.77 6.44
CA ARG A 89 9.10 -6.69 6.30
C ARG A 89 10.19 -6.07 5.44
N GLU A 90 9.81 -5.42 4.34
CA GLU A 90 10.74 -4.68 3.49
C GLU A 90 11.39 -3.53 4.25
N VAL A 91 10.58 -2.70 4.94
CA VAL A 91 11.10 -1.57 5.74
C VAL A 91 12.08 -2.03 6.82
N LEU A 92 11.75 -3.10 7.56
CA LEU A 92 12.64 -3.67 8.57
C LEU A 92 13.94 -4.24 7.96
N SER A 93 13.86 -4.85 6.78
CA SER A 93 15.05 -5.35 6.07
C SER A 93 15.98 -4.20 5.67
N LEU A 94 15.42 -3.12 5.12
CA LEU A 94 16.15 -1.91 4.78
C LEU A 94 16.81 -1.28 6.03
N ALA A 95 16.06 -1.10 7.10
CA ALA A 95 16.55 -0.48 8.32
C ALA A 95 17.63 -1.29 9.04
N ARG A 96 17.58 -2.62 8.94
CA ARG A 96 18.64 -3.50 9.47
C ARG A 96 19.92 -3.45 8.66
N ALA A 97 19.82 -3.26 7.36
CA ALA A 97 20.96 -3.11 6.47
C ALA A 97 21.58 -1.71 6.58
N ASP A 98 20.75 -0.69 6.61
CA ASP A 98 21.11 0.72 6.73
C ASP A 98 19.94 1.52 7.31
N LEU A 99 20.16 2.13 8.48
CA LEU A 99 19.13 2.94 9.15
C LEU A 99 18.64 4.11 8.26
N ALA A 100 19.55 4.71 7.48
CA ALA A 100 19.20 5.80 6.57
C ALA A 100 18.25 5.33 5.45
N ALA A 101 18.43 4.09 4.94
CA ALA A 101 17.52 3.49 3.98
C ALA A 101 16.14 3.23 4.60
N GLY A 102 16.07 2.79 5.86
CA GLY A 102 14.82 2.66 6.59
C GLY A 102 14.10 3.99 6.77
N CYS A 103 14.80 5.04 7.19
CA CYS A 103 14.24 6.40 7.31
C CYS A 103 13.75 6.92 5.95
N LYS A 104 14.51 6.65 4.88
CA LYS A 104 14.11 7.04 3.52
C LYS A 104 12.81 6.38 3.10
N ALA A 105 12.58 5.11 3.45
CA ALA A 105 11.34 4.41 3.11
C ALA A 105 10.09 5.11 3.68
N PHE A 106 10.16 5.61 4.92
CA PHE A 106 9.10 6.44 5.51
C PHE A 106 8.99 7.81 4.86
N ALA A 107 10.12 8.46 4.56
CA ALA A 107 10.11 9.76 3.88
C ALA A 107 9.45 9.67 2.49
N ASP A 108 9.73 8.61 1.73
CA ASP A 108 9.11 8.36 0.43
C ASP A 108 7.60 8.09 0.56
N GLU A 109 7.17 7.40 1.61
CA GLU A 109 5.75 7.17 1.91
C GLU A 109 5.03 8.49 2.21
N TYR A 110 5.56 9.30 3.12
CA TYR A 110 4.96 10.58 3.47
C TYR A 110 4.98 11.59 2.31
N ALA A 111 5.98 11.51 1.43
CA ALA A 111 6.01 12.29 0.19
C ALA A 111 4.88 11.89 -0.76
N LEU A 112 4.55 10.59 -0.84
CA LEU A 112 3.42 10.09 -1.62
C LEU A 112 2.09 10.57 -1.02
N ASP A 113 1.92 10.50 0.30
CA ASP A 113 0.71 10.98 0.98
C ASP A 113 0.49 12.49 0.72
N TRP A 114 1.56 13.28 0.83
CA TRP A 114 1.54 14.69 0.47
C TRP A 114 1.18 14.92 -1.00
N GLN A 115 1.69 14.10 -1.90
CA GLN A 115 1.34 14.14 -3.32
C GLN A 115 -0.15 13.85 -3.55
N CYS A 116 -0.73 12.89 -2.81
CA CYS A 116 -2.15 12.60 -2.86
C CYS A 116 -3.00 13.79 -2.37
N GLU A 117 -2.59 14.45 -1.28
CA GLU A 117 -3.26 15.65 -0.75
C GLU A 117 -3.21 16.82 -1.73
N CYS A 118 -2.06 17.05 -2.37
CA CYS A 118 -1.84 18.15 -3.30
C CYS A 118 -2.22 17.83 -4.74
N PHE A 119 -2.85 16.67 -5.00
CA PHE A 119 -3.14 16.25 -6.37
C PHE A 119 -4.19 17.14 -7.03
N SER A 120 -3.89 17.63 -8.23
CA SER A 120 -4.64 18.69 -8.89
C SER A 120 -5.95 18.23 -9.56
N LYS A 121 -6.23 16.93 -9.60
CA LYS A 121 -7.42 16.37 -10.26
C LYS A 121 -8.23 15.53 -9.27
N PRO A 122 -9.53 15.33 -9.50
CA PRO A 122 -10.35 14.45 -8.68
C PRO A 122 -9.76 13.05 -8.56
N THR A 123 -9.72 12.53 -7.33
CA THR A 123 -9.33 11.16 -7.02
C THR A 123 -10.47 10.43 -6.33
N VAL A 124 -10.65 9.16 -6.65
CA VAL A 124 -11.68 8.31 -6.04
C VAL A 124 -11.03 7.04 -5.55
N ALA A 125 -11.06 6.78 -4.25
CA ALA A 125 -10.66 5.49 -3.69
C ALA A 125 -11.89 4.58 -3.58
N LEU A 126 -11.87 3.44 -4.29
CA LEU A 126 -12.93 2.42 -4.26
C LEU A 126 -12.54 1.36 -3.23
N ILE A 127 -12.90 1.60 -1.97
CA ILE A 127 -12.40 0.83 -0.84
C ILE A 127 -13.38 -0.28 -0.50
N ASN A 128 -13.02 -1.52 -0.84
CA ASN A 128 -13.71 -2.70 -0.35
C ASN A 128 -12.73 -3.61 0.39
N GLY A 129 -13.15 -4.13 1.55
CA GLY A 129 -12.28 -4.87 2.45
C GLY A 129 -11.47 -3.96 3.38
N MET A 130 -10.40 -4.53 3.93
CA MET A 130 -9.56 -3.91 4.95
C MET A 130 -8.67 -2.81 4.37
N VAL A 131 -8.59 -1.66 5.06
CA VAL A 131 -7.62 -0.59 4.79
C VAL A 131 -6.89 -0.21 6.08
N MET A 132 -5.55 -0.23 6.06
CA MET A 132 -4.71 0.00 7.23
C MET A 132 -3.45 0.81 6.88
N GLY A 133 -2.89 1.51 7.88
CA GLY A 133 -1.59 2.18 7.81
C GLY A 133 -1.39 2.99 6.54
N GLY A 134 -0.31 2.78 5.81
CA GLY A 134 -0.04 3.45 4.53
C GLY A 134 -1.14 3.29 3.47
N GLY A 135 -2.00 2.26 3.57
CA GLY A 135 -3.21 2.15 2.75
C GLY A 135 -4.22 3.25 3.04
N VAL A 136 -4.29 3.69 4.30
CA VAL A 136 -5.08 4.87 4.69
C VAL A 136 -4.45 6.12 4.08
N GLY A 137 -3.13 6.27 4.10
CA GLY A 137 -2.41 7.41 3.54
C GLY A 137 -2.78 7.68 2.08
N ILE A 138 -2.77 6.65 1.23
CA ILE A 138 -3.11 6.81 -0.20
C ILE A 138 -4.60 6.99 -0.48
N THR A 139 -5.49 6.90 0.51
CA THR A 139 -6.95 7.02 0.33
C THR A 139 -7.57 8.22 1.01
N GLN A 140 -7.11 8.58 2.21
CA GLN A 140 -7.78 9.59 3.05
C GLN A 140 -7.68 11.01 2.48
N PHE A 141 -6.61 11.31 1.75
CA PHE A 141 -6.37 12.62 1.16
C PHE A 141 -7.00 12.80 -0.22
N GLY A 142 -7.52 11.74 -0.81
CA GLY A 142 -8.25 11.80 -2.07
C GLY A 142 -9.56 12.59 -1.95
N THR A 143 -10.05 13.08 -3.09
CA THR A 143 -11.27 13.89 -3.17
C THR A 143 -12.51 13.12 -2.72
N HIS A 144 -12.59 11.83 -3.08
CA HIS A 144 -13.73 10.96 -2.79
C HIS A 144 -13.28 9.59 -2.29
N ARG A 145 -14.01 9.06 -1.33
CA ARG A 145 -13.87 7.69 -0.81
C ARG A 145 -15.22 7.00 -0.93
N VAL A 146 -15.23 5.86 -1.60
CA VAL A 146 -16.40 5.01 -1.73
C VAL A 146 -16.13 3.73 -0.94
N ALA A 147 -16.82 3.57 0.17
CA ALA A 147 -16.70 2.38 1.03
C ALA A 147 -17.70 1.31 0.59
N GLY A 148 -17.23 0.12 0.26
CA GLY A 148 -18.05 -1.05 0.02
C GLY A 148 -18.51 -1.70 1.33
N GLU A 149 -19.36 -2.73 1.25
CA GLU A 149 -19.90 -3.44 2.42
C GLU A 149 -18.83 -4.13 3.26
N GLY A 150 -17.73 -4.56 2.64
CA GLY A 150 -16.60 -5.20 3.33
C GLY A 150 -15.60 -4.23 3.96
N TYR A 151 -15.87 -2.91 3.93
CA TYR A 151 -14.96 -1.91 4.45
C TYR A 151 -14.65 -2.13 5.93
N SER A 152 -13.37 -2.15 6.26
CA SER A 152 -12.89 -2.07 7.64
C SER A 152 -11.63 -1.22 7.70
N PHE A 153 -11.54 -0.38 8.72
CA PHE A 153 -10.45 0.58 8.92
C PHE A 153 -9.70 0.28 10.22
N ALA A 154 -8.38 0.34 10.19
CA ALA A 154 -7.57 0.32 11.39
C ALA A 154 -6.23 1.05 11.20
N MET A 155 -5.72 1.61 12.30
CA MET A 155 -4.36 2.11 12.43
C MET A 155 -3.64 1.29 13.51
N PRO A 156 -3.12 0.08 13.16
CA PRO A 156 -2.60 -0.87 14.15
C PRO A 156 -1.13 -0.63 14.52
N GLU A 157 -0.53 0.49 14.17
CA GLU A 157 0.90 0.80 14.29
C GLU A 157 1.42 0.63 15.71
N THR A 158 0.60 0.90 16.72
CA THR A 158 0.98 0.75 18.14
C THR A 158 1.28 -0.70 18.52
N LEU A 159 0.70 -1.69 17.80
CA LEU A 159 1.00 -3.11 18.02
C LEU A 159 2.42 -3.50 17.61
N ILE A 160 3.06 -2.70 16.78
CA ILE A 160 4.44 -2.92 16.31
C ILE A 160 5.41 -1.87 16.83
N GLY A 161 4.99 -1.07 17.82
CA GLY A 161 5.84 -0.07 18.46
C GLY A 161 5.98 1.25 17.69
N LEU A 162 5.13 1.50 16.70
CA LEU A 162 5.00 2.78 16.01
C LEU A 162 3.78 3.56 16.56
N PHE A 163 3.55 4.74 16.02
CA PHE A 163 2.33 5.54 16.24
C PHE A 163 1.52 5.56 14.94
N PRO A 164 0.20 5.79 15.00
CA PRO A 164 -0.61 6.05 13.81
C PRO A 164 -0.08 7.27 13.06
N ASP A 165 0.54 7.03 11.92
CA ASP A 165 1.17 8.03 11.07
C ASP A 165 0.33 8.39 9.84
N VAL A 166 0.93 8.63 8.67
CA VAL A 166 0.27 8.96 7.40
C VAL A 166 -0.84 10.00 7.51
N GLY A 167 -0.74 10.91 8.49
CA GLY A 167 -1.75 11.94 8.75
C GLY A 167 -3.06 11.46 9.39
N ALA A 168 -3.17 10.18 9.79
CA ALA A 168 -4.39 9.62 10.35
C ALA A 168 -4.90 10.39 11.58
N CYS A 169 -4.03 10.71 12.54
CA CYS A 169 -4.41 11.51 13.72
C CYS A 169 -4.97 12.88 13.34
N HIS A 170 -4.43 13.52 12.29
CA HIS A 170 -4.92 14.80 11.80
C HIS A 170 -6.35 14.71 11.26
N VAL A 171 -6.63 13.66 10.48
CA VAL A 171 -7.97 13.43 9.92
C VAL A 171 -8.95 13.01 11.00
N LEU A 172 -8.60 12.03 11.84
CA LEU A 172 -9.45 11.51 12.90
C LEU A 172 -9.85 12.59 13.92
N ALA A 173 -8.92 13.46 14.31
CA ALA A 173 -9.21 14.55 15.24
C ALA A 173 -10.20 15.62 14.69
N ARG A 174 -10.45 15.62 13.38
CA ARG A 174 -11.38 16.55 12.72
C ARG A 174 -12.73 15.96 12.39
N LEU A 175 -12.94 14.67 12.66
CA LEU A 175 -14.23 14.06 12.44
C LEU A 175 -15.28 14.66 13.40
N PRO A 176 -16.54 14.84 12.92
CA PRO A 176 -17.61 15.36 13.75
C PRO A 176 -17.89 14.47 14.95
N ASP A 177 -18.46 15.05 15.99
CA ASP A 177 -18.92 14.34 17.20
C ASP A 177 -17.83 13.53 17.93
N HIS A 178 -16.56 13.87 17.70
CA HIS A 178 -15.40 13.20 18.29
C HIS A 178 -15.28 11.71 17.94
N VAL A 179 -15.94 11.25 16.87
CA VAL A 179 -15.94 9.83 16.46
C VAL A 179 -14.53 9.28 16.25
N GLY A 180 -13.59 10.12 15.79
CA GLY A 180 -12.21 9.72 15.58
C GLY A 180 -11.39 9.54 16.87
N MET A 181 -11.97 9.76 18.05
CA MET A 181 -11.33 9.55 19.36
C MET A 181 -11.59 8.16 19.95
N TYR A 182 -12.51 7.40 19.37
CA TYR A 182 -12.92 6.06 19.77
C TYR A 182 -12.52 5.03 18.70
#